data_67eadb5545a29437c99fb3f349856d67
#
_entry.id   67eadb5545a29437c99fb3f349856d67
#
_cell.length_a   1.000
_cell.length_b   1.000
_cell.length_c   1.000
_cell.angle_alpha   90.00
_cell.angle_beta   90.00
_cell.angle_gamma   90.00
#
_symmetry.space_group_name_H-M   'P 1'
#
loop_
_entity.id
_entity.type
_entity.pdbx_description
1 polymer ?
#
loop_
_entity_poly.entity_id
_entity_poly.type
_entity_poly.pdbx_seq_one_letter_code
_entity_poly.pdbx_strand_id
1 'polypeptide(L)'
;MDSNTIRIFSFCGGGTKGYGSNRFMKKFIQQWGIPQADLWKYADVMCGTSIGAILASGYSFGKTQDEMESFFTTYAKRIFTIRTATDIATGSHNASQDSYRPDLLSKLAIIATNDSFYRSAYEDSNYGHNILQQVLVSNFGNSTLANFKTPVVIPAYEEDMKRYVVFSNFNDPAYFIGNNESIVNVCRASSAAPVYLPAHNFNGHYYSDGGQYANDAILAAINIGLTVKPNANRIVIVDVGTGIGNMSFDGSGTETGLEHTAVRLFGIMNIAMTGSEEWSRYYLDYLSNRLALDVYFYKFQPKFPVDFANEIDNSTTAWFTQLSNLIDTHYTNESDKIASILTHLTA
;
A
#
# COMPACT_ATOMS: atom_id res chain seq x y z
N MET A 1 19.53 15.48 -12.77
CA MET A 1 18.90 14.25 -13.29
C MET A 1 18.68 14.43 -14.80
N ASP A 2 18.94 13.38 -15.54
CA ASP A 2 18.73 13.35 -16.99
C ASP A 2 17.27 13.68 -17.35
N SER A 3 17.06 14.61 -18.31
CA SER A 3 15.74 15.03 -18.77
C SER A 3 15.04 13.97 -19.62
N ASN A 4 15.78 12.96 -20.10
CA ASN A 4 15.28 11.92 -21.00
C ASN A 4 14.74 10.68 -20.28
N THR A 5 14.93 10.59 -18.97
CA THR A 5 14.51 9.45 -18.16
C THR A 5 13.47 9.85 -17.13
N ILE A 6 12.33 9.17 -17.12
CA ILE A 6 11.31 9.24 -16.06
C ILE A 6 11.60 8.15 -15.04
N ARG A 7 11.66 8.49 -13.75
CA ARG A 7 11.92 7.58 -12.63
C ARG A 7 10.70 7.50 -11.73
N ILE A 8 10.12 6.30 -11.64
CA ILE A 8 8.91 6.04 -10.86
C ILE A 8 9.23 5.05 -9.75
N PHE A 9 8.87 5.41 -8.51
CA PHE A 9 8.87 4.51 -7.37
C PHE A 9 7.43 4.18 -6.99
N SER A 10 7.08 2.90 -7.09
CA SER A 10 5.75 2.37 -6.81
C SER A 10 5.78 1.50 -5.56
N PHE A 11 4.74 1.62 -4.73
CA PHE A 11 4.56 0.85 -3.50
C PHE A 11 3.18 0.21 -3.48
N CYS A 12 3.16 -1.13 -3.53
CA CYS A 12 1.90 -1.86 -3.51
C CYS A 12 1.22 -1.82 -2.13
N GLY A 13 -0.10 -1.96 -2.14
CA GLY A 13 -0.89 -2.23 -0.93
C GLY A 13 -0.63 -3.62 -0.34
N GLY A 14 -0.98 -3.82 0.93
CA GLY A 14 -0.82 -5.11 1.60
C GLY A 14 -0.70 -5.05 3.13
N GLY A 15 -1.26 -4.02 3.77
CA GLY A 15 -1.35 -3.90 5.24
C GLY A 15 0.01 -3.91 5.93
N THR A 16 0.15 -4.69 6.99
CA THR A 16 1.39 -4.76 7.78
C THR A 16 2.60 -5.25 6.98
N LYS A 17 2.39 -5.95 5.86
CA LYS A 17 3.48 -6.37 4.95
C LYS A 17 4.25 -5.20 4.33
N GLY A 18 3.68 -3.98 4.34
CA GLY A 18 4.39 -2.76 3.98
C GLY A 18 5.66 -2.49 4.79
N TYR A 19 5.78 -3.08 5.99
CA TYR A 19 7.03 -3.12 6.73
C TYR A 19 8.17 -3.75 5.91
N GLY A 20 7.86 -4.83 5.21
CA GLY A 20 8.81 -5.49 4.31
C GLY A 20 9.22 -4.60 3.15
N SER A 21 8.28 -3.87 2.56
CA SER A 21 8.56 -2.90 1.49
C SER A 21 9.48 -1.77 1.99
N ASN A 22 9.23 -1.24 3.19
CA ASN A 22 10.09 -0.24 3.81
C ASN A 22 11.50 -0.79 4.10
N ARG A 23 11.60 -2.03 4.62
CA ARG A 23 12.89 -2.69 4.87
C ARG A 23 13.69 -2.91 3.59
N PHE A 24 13.03 -3.33 2.51
CA PHE A 24 13.63 -3.41 1.19
C PHE A 24 14.21 -2.06 0.75
N MET A 25 13.41 -1.00 0.83
CA MET A 25 13.83 0.36 0.46
C MET A 25 14.99 0.88 1.31
N LYS A 26 15.01 0.57 2.60
CA LYS A 26 16.13 0.93 3.48
C LYS A 26 17.47 0.35 2.99
N LYS A 27 17.48 -0.94 2.64
CA LYS A 27 18.66 -1.61 2.07
C LYS A 27 19.02 -1.05 0.68
N PHE A 28 18.02 -0.84 -0.16
CA PHE A 28 18.19 -0.32 -1.51
C PHE A 28 18.84 1.06 -1.51
N ILE A 29 18.34 1.99 -0.69
CA ILE A 29 18.86 3.35 -0.54
C ILE A 29 20.26 3.34 0.07
N GLN A 30 20.52 2.46 1.03
CA GLN A 30 21.85 2.26 1.60
C GLN A 30 22.86 1.77 0.55
N GLN A 31 22.48 0.80 -0.28
CA GLN A 31 23.34 0.30 -1.37
C GLN A 31 23.54 1.36 -2.46
N TRP A 32 22.51 2.18 -2.73
CA TRP A 32 22.60 3.29 -3.67
C TRP A 32 23.52 4.42 -3.16
N GLY A 33 23.73 4.51 -1.86
CA GLY A 33 24.59 5.53 -1.24
C GLY A 33 23.98 6.92 -1.17
N ILE A 34 22.63 7.02 -1.21
CA ILE A 34 21.91 8.28 -1.05
C ILE A 34 21.39 8.45 0.39
N PRO A 35 21.22 9.69 0.89
CA PRO A 35 20.65 9.93 2.21
C PRO A 35 19.20 9.42 2.29
N GLN A 36 18.83 8.82 3.42
CA GLN A 36 17.49 8.22 3.60
C GLN A 36 16.34 9.21 3.35
N ALA A 37 16.49 10.48 3.74
CA ALA A 37 15.46 11.51 3.57
C ALA A 37 15.38 12.09 2.16
N ASP A 38 16.25 11.65 1.24
CA ASP A 38 16.44 12.29 -0.07
C ASP A 38 15.89 11.49 -1.26
N LEU A 39 15.20 10.36 -1.03
CA LEU A 39 14.65 9.54 -2.12
C LEU A 39 13.81 10.38 -3.11
N TRP A 40 13.07 11.36 -2.60
CA TRP A 40 12.25 12.26 -3.42
C TRP A 40 13.05 13.04 -4.46
N LYS A 41 14.34 13.30 -4.23
CA LYS A 41 15.22 13.97 -5.19
C LYS A 41 15.55 13.10 -6.40
N TYR A 42 15.40 11.79 -6.28
CA TYR A 42 15.75 10.80 -7.29
C TYR A 42 14.52 10.17 -7.95
N ALA A 43 13.33 10.63 -7.62
CA ALA A 43 12.07 10.22 -8.21
C ALA A 43 11.42 11.38 -8.96
N ASP A 44 10.90 11.12 -10.14
CA ASP A 44 10.05 12.07 -10.88
C ASP A 44 8.59 11.93 -10.46
N VAL A 45 8.18 10.71 -10.08
CA VAL A 45 6.87 10.40 -9.51
C VAL A 45 7.01 9.28 -8.48
N MET A 46 6.29 9.40 -7.38
CA MET A 46 6.04 8.30 -6.44
C MET A 46 4.58 7.91 -6.50
N CYS A 47 4.28 6.63 -6.39
CA CYS A 47 2.89 6.18 -6.32
C CYS A 47 2.73 5.06 -5.31
N GLY A 48 1.52 4.88 -4.82
CA GLY A 48 1.23 3.77 -3.93
C GLY A 48 -0.21 3.74 -3.48
N THR A 49 -0.63 2.56 -3.03
CA THR A 49 -1.99 2.26 -2.62
C THR A 49 -2.00 1.72 -1.20
N SER A 50 -3.01 2.08 -0.40
CA SER A 50 -3.13 1.54 0.97
C SER A 50 -1.89 1.86 1.82
N ILE A 51 -1.24 0.86 2.39
CA ILE A 51 0.04 1.05 3.07
C ILE A 51 1.12 1.62 2.14
N GLY A 52 1.06 1.29 0.85
CA GLY A 52 1.94 1.86 -0.16
C GLY A 52 1.72 3.36 -0.36
N ALA A 53 0.48 3.84 -0.22
CA ALA A 53 0.18 5.28 -0.22
C ALA A 53 0.83 6.00 0.96
N ILE A 54 0.85 5.37 2.13
CA ILE A 54 1.51 5.91 3.33
C ILE A 54 3.03 5.96 3.12
N LEU A 55 3.63 4.92 2.52
CA LEU A 55 5.06 4.89 2.19
C LEU A 55 5.43 5.95 1.15
N ALA A 56 4.71 6.01 0.03
CA ALA A 56 4.92 7.01 -1.02
C ALA A 56 4.80 8.44 -0.47
N SER A 57 3.78 8.68 0.37
CA SER A 57 3.58 9.97 1.05
C SER A 57 4.74 10.30 1.98
N GLY A 58 5.17 9.35 2.80
CA GLY A 58 6.29 9.54 3.72
C GLY A 58 7.56 9.92 3.00
N TYR A 59 7.93 9.18 1.97
CA TYR A 59 9.15 9.44 1.20
C TYR A 59 9.09 10.72 0.39
N SER A 60 7.95 11.03 -0.24
CA SER A 60 7.77 12.30 -0.94
C SER A 60 7.75 13.50 0.00
N PHE A 61 7.29 13.33 1.23
CA PHE A 61 7.35 14.34 2.29
C PHE A 61 8.78 14.55 2.81
N GLY A 62 9.67 13.59 2.58
CA GLY A 62 11.07 13.59 2.99
C GLY A 62 11.34 12.88 4.31
N LYS A 63 10.48 11.93 4.67
CA LYS A 63 10.74 11.02 5.81
C LYS A 63 11.80 9.99 5.46
N THR A 64 12.53 9.60 6.48
CA THR A 64 13.51 8.51 6.39
C THR A 64 12.83 7.15 6.47
N GLN A 65 13.52 6.10 6.03
CA GLN A 65 13.03 4.73 6.20
C GLN A 65 12.97 4.32 7.67
N ASP A 66 13.81 4.92 8.53
CA ASP A 66 13.77 4.68 9.98
C ASP A 66 12.51 5.28 10.62
N GLU A 67 12.10 6.48 10.21
CA GLU A 67 10.83 7.07 10.65
C GLU A 67 9.63 6.23 10.16
N MET A 68 9.68 5.73 8.93
CA MET A 68 8.63 4.86 8.40
C MET A 68 8.63 3.48 9.07
N GLU A 69 9.79 2.96 9.48
CA GLU A 69 9.88 1.72 10.27
C GLU A 69 9.17 1.86 11.62
N SER A 70 9.32 3.02 12.28
CA SER A 70 8.64 3.29 13.55
C SER A 70 7.11 3.29 13.41
N PHE A 71 6.57 3.65 12.25
CA PHE A 71 5.14 3.54 11.98
C PHE A 71 4.64 2.11 12.21
N PHE A 72 5.39 1.12 11.73
CA PHE A 72 5.02 -0.29 11.89
C PHE A 72 5.31 -0.82 13.30
N THR A 73 6.51 -0.63 13.79
CA THR A 73 6.95 -1.25 15.05
C THR A 73 6.27 -0.64 16.27
N THR A 74 5.91 0.63 16.23
CA THR A 74 5.28 1.34 17.35
C THR A 74 3.75 1.27 17.30
N TYR A 75 3.15 1.37 16.13
CA TYR A 75 1.72 1.62 16.01
C TYR A 75 0.92 0.48 15.38
N ALA A 76 1.53 -0.42 14.58
CA ALA A 76 0.78 -1.45 13.88
C ALA A 76 -0.01 -2.36 14.85
N LYS A 77 0.58 -2.73 15.98
CA LYS A 77 -0.13 -3.51 17.01
C LYS A 77 -1.42 -2.83 17.48
N ARG A 78 -1.38 -1.52 17.66
CA ARG A 78 -2.56 -0.75 18.09
C ARG A 78 -3.59 -0.60 16.99
N ILE A 79 -3.15 -0.47 15.74
CA ILE A 79 -4.03 -0.33 14.57
C ILE A 79 -4.78 -1.64 14.31
N PHE A 80 -4.06 -2.77 14.36
CA PHE A 80 -4.57 -4.10 13.98
C PHE A 80 -4.95 -4.98 15.19
N THR A 81 -5.03 -4.43 16.38
CA THR A 81 -5.58 -5.16 17.55
C THR A 81 -7.09 -5.27 17.40
N ILE A 82 -7.60 -6.50 17.39
CA ILE A 82 -9.04 -6.77 17.39
C ILE A 82 -9.60 -6.30 18.75
N ARG A 83 -10.58 -5.42 18.71
CA ARG A 83 -11.31 -5.01 19.91
C ARG A 83 -12.18 -6.16 20.40
N THR A 84 -12.09 -6.47 21.69
CA THR A 84 -13.03 -7.37 22.35
C THR A 84 -14.35 -6.66 22.61
N ALA A 85 -15.44 -7.40 22.84
CA ALA A 85 -16.72 -6.81 23.24
C ALA A 85 -16.58 -5.92 24.50
N THR A 86 -15.66 -6.24 25.40
CA THR A 86 -15.34 -5.42 26.59
C THR A 86 -14.66 -4.11 26.21
N ASP A 87 -13.73 -4.12 25.27
CA ASP A 87 -13.05 -2.90 24.80
C ASP A 87 -14.04 -1.93 24.13
N ILE A 88 -15.00 -2.46 23.38
CA ILE A 88 -16.08 -1.69 22.74
C ILE A 88 -16.97 -1.05 23.81
N ALA A 89 -17.36 -1.81 24.83
CA ALA A 89 -18.25 -1.34 25.89
C ALA A 89 -17.60 -0.31 26.82
N THR A 90 -16.28 -0.38 27.03
CA THR A 90 -15.54 0.51 27.95
C THR A 90 -14.80 1.65 27.25
N GLY A 91 -14.76 1.67 25.93
CA GLY A 91 -13.95 2.62 25.14
C GLY A 91 -12.43 2.44 25.37
N SER A 92 -12.02 1.36 26.02
CA SER A 92 -10.61 1.09 26.32
C SER A 92 -9.94 0.33 25.17
N HIS A 93 -8.66 0.60 24.97
CA HIS A 93 -7.84 -0.06 23.95
C HIS A 93 -6.65 -0.72 24.63
N ASN A 94 -6.79 -2.00 25.00
CA ASN A 94 -5.71 -2.77 25.63
C ASN A 94 -4.79 -3.36 24.55
N ALA A 95 -3.78 -2.59 24.11
CA ALA A 95 -2.78 -2.98 23.14
C ALA A 95 -1.74 -4.00 23.66
N SER A 96 -1.98 -4.62 24.84
CA SER A 96 -0.98 -5.46 25.50
C SER A 96 -0.98 -6.93 25.07
N GLN A 97 -1.94 -7.35 24.26
CA GLN A 97 -1.98 -8.75 23.80
C GLN A 97 -1.26 -8.92 22.48
N ASP A 98 -0.09 -9.54 22.53
CA ASP A 98 0.67 -10.02 21.36
C ASP A 98 0.01 -11.31 20.81
N SER A 99 -1.33 -11.27 20.66
CA SER A 99 -2.14 -12.38 20.19
C SER A 99 -2.77 -12.04 18.84
N TYR A 100 -2.20 -12.62 17.80
CA TYR A 100 -2.82 -12.63 16.48
C TYR A 100 -3.77 -13.81 16.35
N ARG A 101 -4.97 -13.59 15.81
CA ARG A 101 -5.90 -14.65 15.48
C ARG A 101 -5.82 -14.93 13.98
N PRO A 102 -5.05 -15.94 13.55
CA PRO A 102 -4.73 -16.15 12.15
C PRO A 102 -5.91 -16.68 11.33
N ASP A 103 -6.88 -17.36 11.95
CA ASP A 103 -7.90 -18.02 11.18
C ASP A 103 -9.05 -17.08 10.77
N LEU A 104 -9.37 -17.19 9.50
CA LEU A 104 -10.45 -16.44 8.86
C LEU A 104 -11.82 -16.73 9.50
N LEU A 105 -12.04 -17.95 9.98
CA LEU A 105 -13.30 -18.35 10.64
C LEU A 105 -13.47 -17.64 11.95
N SER A 106 -12.38 -17.45 12.73
CA SER A 106 -12.44 -16.65 13.95
C SER A 106 -12.75 -15.19 13.65
N LYS A 107 -12.18 -14.62 12.59
CA LYS A 107 -12.49 -13.24 12.15
C LYS A 107 -13.96 -13.13 11.74
N LEU A 108 -14.48 -14.09 10.99
CA LEU A 108 -15.87 -14.12 10.56
C LEU A 108 -16.85 -14.46 11.67
N ALA A 109 -16.48 -15.32 12.62
CA ALA A 109 -17.32 -15.60 13.78
C ALA A 109 -17.51 -14.35 14.65
N ILE A 110 -16.47 -13.52 14.80
CA ILE A 110 -16.58 -12.21 15.47
C ILE A 110 -17.50 -11.28 14.68
N ILE A 111 -17.39 -11.28 13.35
CA ILE A 111 -18.27 -10.55 12.44
C ILE A 111 -19.73 -11.03 12.54
N ALA A 112 -19.95 -12.34 12.52
CA ALA A 112 -21.28 -12.94 12.49
C ALA A 112 -22.02 -12.91 13.83
N THR A 113 -21.30 -12.89 14.97
CA THR A 113 -21.89 -12.87 16.32
C THR A 113 -22.18 -11.48 16.84
N ASN A 114 -21.64 -10.44 16.23
CA ASN A 114 -21.94 -9.05 16.56
C ASN A 114 -22.97 -8.51 15.55
N ASP A 115 -24.23 -8.46 15.98
CA ASP A 115 -25.35 -7.84 15.22
C ASP A 115 -25.09 -6.35 14.93
N SER A 116 -24.11 -5.75 15.57
CA SER A 116 -23.60 -4.40 15.37
C SER A 116 -22.49 -4.26 14.33
N PHE A 117 -22.01 -5.38 13.71
CA PHE A 117 -20.86 -5.31 12.80
C PHE A 117 -21.12 -4.41 11.59
N TYR A 118 -22.30 -4.49 10.99
CA TYR A 118 -22.65 -3.59 9.89
C TYR A 118 -22.77 -2.12 10.32
N ARG A 119 -23.20 -1.84 11.53
CA ARG A 119 -23.22 -0.50 12.11
C ARG A 119 -21.85 -0.05 12.58
N SER A 120 -21.08 -0.93 13.22
CA SER A 120 -19.73 -0.62 13.69
C SER A 120 -18.71 -0.51 12.55
N ALA A 121 -18.92 -1.15 11.39
CA ALA A 121 -18.11 -0.91 10.22
C ALA A 121 -18.24 0.53 9.69
N TYR A 122 -19.38 1.17 9.92
CA TYR A 122 -19.59 2.59 9.60
C TYR A 122 -19.22 3.56 10.73
N GLU A 123 -19.35 3.16 11.98
CA GLU A 123 -19.15 4.03 13.14
C GLU A 123 -17.87 3.72 13.93
N ASP A 124 -17.41 2.46 13.95
CA ASP A 124 -16.23 2.06 14.73
C ASP A 124 -15.55 0.81 14.10
N SER A 125 -14.31 0.92 13.70
CA SER A 125 -13.59 -0.22 13.10
C SER A 125 -13.13 -1.21 14.15
N ASN A 126 -13.15 -2.49 13.82
CA ASN A 126 -12.58 -3.55 14.66
C ASN A 126 -11.09 -3.33 14.95
N TYR A 127 -10.40 -2.54 14.15
CA TYR A 127 -8.95 -2.29 14.23
C TYR A 127 -8.58 -0.86 14.63
N GLY A 128 -9.52 -0.07 15.18
CA GLY A 128 -9.17 1.24 15.73
C GLY A 128 -8.71 2.27 14.69
N HIS A 129 -9.55 2.54 13.68
CA HIS A 129 -9.26 3.54 12.65
C HIS A 129 -8.84 4.90 13.22
N ASN A 130 -9.34 5.27 14.40
CA ASN A 130 -8.93 6.49 15.09
C ASN A 130 -7.43 6.49 15.43
N ILE A 131 -6.83 5.31 15.66
CA ILE A 131 -5.40 5.19 15.92
C ILE A 131 -4.61 5.44 14.64
N LEU A 132 -5.02 4.86 13.51
CA LEU A 132 -4.38 5.14 12.22
C LEU A 132 -4.47 6.63 11.90
N GLN A 133 -5.63 7.26 12.12
CA GLN A 133 -5.81 8.71 11.96
C GLN A 133 -4.83 9.49 12.84
N GLN A 134 -4.73 9.15 14.13
CA GLN A 134 -3.81 9.81 15.08
C GLN A 134 -2.35 9.67 14.65
N VAL A 135 -1.96 8.49 14.19
CA VAL A 135 -0.59 8.23 13.71
C VAL A 135 -0.29 9.04 12.45
N LEU A 136 -1.22 9.11 11.51
CA LEU A 136 -1.06 9.93 10.31
C LEU A 136 -0.97 11.41 10.67
N VAL A 137 -1.81 11.90 11.59
CA VAL A 137 -1.75 13.28 12.08
C VAL A 137 -0.40 13.56 12.78
N SER A 138 0.11 12.64 13.59
CA SER A 138 1.41 12.82 14.24
C SER A 138 2.58 12.85 13.24
N ASN A 139 2.40 12.24 12.06
CA ASN A 139 3.43 12.18 11.02
C ASN A 139 3.35 13.31 10.01
N PHE A 140 2.16 13.76 9.65
CA PHE A 140 1.93 14.74 8.58
C PHE A 140 1.29 16.05 9.06
N GLY A 141 0.77 16.08 10.31
CA GLY A 141 0.10 17.26 10.86
C GLY A 141 -1.07 17.71 10.00
N ASN A 142 -1.14 19.00 9.73
CA ASN A 142 -2.13 19.62 8.86
C ASN A 142 -1.64 19.79 7.40
N SER A 143 -0.60 19.06 7.02
CA SER A 143 -0.03 19.16 5.67
C SER A 143 -1.00 18.66 4.61
N THR A 144 -0.97 19.31 3.46
CA THR A 144 -1.76 18.94 2.28
C THR A 144 -0.86 18.32 1.22
N LEU A 145 -1.45 17.80 0.15
CA LEU A 145 -0.71 17.25 -0.99
C LEU A 145 0.28 18.26 -1.59
N ALA A 146 0.01 19.55 -1.51
CA ALA A 146 0.92 20.61 -1.96
C ALA A 146 2.27 20.63 -1.21
N ASN A 147 2.37 19.98 -0.07
CA ASN A 147 3.62 19.90 0.71
C ASN A 147 4.53 18.75 0.28
N PHE A 148 4.11 17.89 -0.64
CA PHE A 148 4.98 16.87 -1.20
C PHE A 148 6.08 17.50 -2.06
N LYS A 149 7.28 16.95 -1.96
CA LYS A 149 8.48 17.44 -2.64
C LYS A 149 8.66 16.89 -4.04
N THR A 150 7.93 15.81 -4.37
CA THR A 150 7.84 15.24 -5.72
C THR A 150 6.39 14.85 -6.00
N PRO A 151 5.94 14.74 -7.25
CA PRO A 151 4.61 14.27 -7.60
C PRO A 151 4.29 12.91 -6.97
N VAL A 152 3.11 12.80 -6.35
CA VAL A 152 2.60 11.57 -5.75
C VAL A 152 1.28 11.19 -6.37
N VAL A 153 1.06 9.89 -6.56
CA VAL A 153 -0.18 9.29 -7.06
C VAL A 153 -0.74 8.34 -6.02
N ILE A 154 -1.95 8.62 -5.55
CA ILE A 154 -2.62 7.83 -4.53
C ILE A 154 -4.04 7.52 -4.98
N PRO A 155 -4.35 6.27 -5.36
CA PRO A 155 -5.70 5.87 -5.73
C PRO A 155 -6.59 5.60 -4.52
N ALA A 156 -7.89 5.84 -4.69
CA ALA A 156 -8.97 5.42 -3.81
C ALA A 156 -10.25 5.20 -4.62
N TYR A 157 -11.24 4.54 -4.03
CA TYR A 157 -12.56 4.37 -4.62
C TYR A 157 -13.58 5.23 -3.89
N GLU A 158 -14.27 6.09 -4.62
CA GLU A 158 -15.34 6.95 -4.09
C GLU A 158 -16.67 6.20 -4.18
N GLU A 159 -17.16 5.72 -3.03
CA GLU A 159 -18.26 4.74 -2.97
C GLU A 159 -19.61 5.33 -3.36
N ASP A 160 -19.92 6.53 -2.91
CA ASP A 160 -21.19 7.21 -3.18
C ASP A 160 -21.34 7.62 -4.65
N MET A 161 -20.23 8.01 -5.29
CA MET A 161 -20.20 8.35 -6.71
C MET A 161 -19.86 7.15 -7.62
N LYS A 162 -19.53 6.00 -7.03
CA LYS A 162 -19.18 4.74 -7.74
C LYS A 162 -18.10 4.93 -8.79
N ARG A 163 -17.04 5.64 -8.44
CA ARG A 163 -15.95 5.94 -9.36
C ARG A 163 -14.57 5.77 -8.75
N TYR A 164 -13.61 5.52 -9.59
CA TYR A 164 -12.20 5.59 -9.24
C TYR A 164 -11.78 7.04 -9.08
N VAL A 165 -10.95 7.30 -8.08
CA VAL A 165 -10.36 8.61 -7.89
C VAL A 165 -8.85 8.45 -7.68
N VAL A 166 -8.11 9.44 -8.14
CA VAL A 166 -6.67 9.53 -7.93
C VAL A 166 -6.36 10.88 -7.29
N PHE A 167 -5.76 10.84 -6.14
CA PHE A 167 -5.24 12.03 -5.46
C PHE A 167 -3.80 12.29 -5.88
N SER A 168 -3.48 13.54 -6.17
CA SER A 168 -2.13 13.94 -6.55
C SER A 168 -1.87 15.41 -6.22
N ASN A 169 -0.62 15.76 -5.92
CA ASN A 169 -0.16 17.14 -5.92
C ASN A 169 0.19 17.66 -7.33
N PHE A 170 0.04 16.82 -8.35
CA PHE A 170 0.12 17.26 -9.73
C PHE A 170 -1.18 17.94 -10.13
N ASN A 171 -1.09 19.20 -10.57
CA ASN A 171 -2.26 20.02 -10.80
C ASN A 171 -2.87 19.76 -12.19
N ASP A 172 -3.63 18.68 -12.32
CA ASP A 172 -4.45 18.38 -13.49
C ASP A 172 -5.87 17.97 -13.01
N PRO A 173 -6.80 18.93 -12.87
CA PRO A 173 -8.13 18.68 -12.32
C PRO A 173 -9.01 17.80 -13.23
N ALA A 174 -8.62 17.54 -14.48
CA ALA A 174 -9.34 16.62 -15.35
C ALA A 174 -9.16 15.15 -14.94
N TYR A 175 -8.04 14.83 -14.26
CA TYR A 175 -7.66 13.47 -13.94
C TYR A 175 -7.40 13.24 -12.45
N PHE A 176 -7.10 14.28 -11.68
CA PHE A 176 -6.66 14.16 -10.29
C PHE A 176 -7.44 15.06 -9.35
N ILE A 177 -7.73 14.55 -8.15
CA ILE A 177 -8.24 15.38 -7.06
C ILE A 177 -7.04 16.05 -6.37
N GLY A 178 -7.07 17.36 -6.33
CA GLY A 178 -5.89 18.23 -6.26
C GLY A 178 -5.31 18.60 -4.90
N ASN A 179 -4.45 19.58 -4.98
CA ASN A 179 -3.40 20.04 -4.07
C ASN A 179 -3.81 20.38 -2.63
N ASN A 180 -5.06 20.74 -2.37
CA ASN A 180 -5.49 21.21 -1.06
C ASN A 180 -5.97 20.11 -0.12
N GLU A 181 -6.03 18.86 -0.61
CA GLU A 181 -6.46 17.76 0.22
C GLU A 181 -5.41 17.40 1.28
N SER A 182 -5.89 17.08 2.48
CA SER A 182 -5.03 16.66 3.58
C SER A 182 -4.34 15.32 3.24
N ILE A 183 -3.02 15.25 3.45
CA ILE A 183 -2.26 13.99 3.33
C ILE A 183 -2.90 12.90 4.21
N VAL A 184 -3.33 13.28 5.42
CA VAL A 184 -3.98 12.36 6.36
C VAL A 184 -5.26 11.78 5.78
N ASN A 185 -6.14 12.60 5.22
CA ASN A 185 -7.39 12.14 4.62
C ASN A 185 -7.16 11.24 3.42
N VAL A 186 -6.23 11.63 2.56
CA VAL A 186 -5.90 10.85 1.35
C VAL A 186 -5.29 9.48 1.70
N CYS A 187 -4.35 9.43 2.65
CA CYS A 187 -3.81 8.17 3.14
C CYS A 187 -4.88 7.30 3.80
N ARG A 188 -5.82 7.92 4.56
CA ARG A 188 -6.95 7.21 5.16
C ARG A 188 -7.90 6.64 4.11
N ALA A 189 -8.24 7.42 3.08
CA ALA A 189 -9.08 6.98 1.97
C ALA A 189 -8.47 5.78 1.24
N SER A 190 -7.20 5.93 0.83
CA SER A 190 -6.49 4.87 0.10
C SER A 190 -6.26 3.59 0.92
N SER A 191 -6.26 3.68 2.26
CA SER A 191 -6.04 2.53 3.15
C SER A 191 -7.31 2.00 3.83
N ALA A 192 -8.49 2.47 3.44
CA ALA A 192 -9.77 2.01 3.98
C ALA A 192 -10.18 0.67 3.35
N ALA A 193 -9.39 -0.38 3.59
CA ALA A 193 -9.62 -1.69 3.02
C ALA A 193 -10.92 -2.30 3.55
N PRO A 194 -11.88 -2.67 2.67
CA PRO A 194 -13.12 -3.32 3.08
C PRO A 194 -12.84 -4.51 4.00
N VAL A 195 -13.72 -4.74 4.98
CA VAL A 195 -13.57 -5.76 6.03
C VAL A 195 -12.57 -5.39 7.13
N TYR A 196 -11.46 -4.73 6.82
CA TYR A 196 -10.42 -4.36 7.79
C TYR A 196 -10.65 -2.98 8.42
N LEU A 197 -10.96 -1.99 7.60
CA LEU A 197 -11.17 -0.60 8.04
C LEU A 197 -12.45 -0.03 7.42
N PRO A 198 -13.15 0.85 8.13
CA PRO A 198 -14.33 1.51 7.57
C PRO A 198 -13.95 2.47 6.45
N ALA A 199 -14.88 2.69 5.53
CA ALA A 199 -14.77 3.75 4.54
C ALA A 199 -14.48 5.09 5.22
N HIS A 200 -13.60 5.87 4.64
CA HIS A 200 -13.21 7.17 5.19
C HIS A 200 -14.07 8.29 4.60
N ASN A 201 -14.74 9.03 5.49
CA ASN A 201 -15.56 10.17 5.06
C ASN A 201 -14.77 11.47 5.19
N PHE A 202 -14.66 12.21 4.09
CA PHE A 202 -14.20 13.59 4.10
C PHE A 202 -14.78 14.35 2.88
N ASN A 203 -14.96 15.67 3.01
CA ASN A 203 -15.57 16.53 2.00
C ASN A 203 -16.96 16.06 1.54
N GLY A 204 -17.69 15.32 2.38
CA GLY A 204 -19.03 14.82 2.08
C GLY A 204 -19.08 13.53 1.25
N HIS A 205 -17.96 12.91 0.96
CA HIS A 205 -17.85 11.68 0.20
C HIS A 205 -17.23 10.55 1.03
N TYR A 206 -17.59 9.30 0.70
CA TYR A 206 -17.06 8.09 1.32
C TYR A 206 -16.05 7.42 0.39
N TYR A 207 -14.88 7.10 0.94
CA TYR A 207 -13.79 6.49 0.19
C TYR A 207 -13.37 5.16 0.79
N SER A 208 -13.09 4.20 -0.07
CA SER A 208 -12.47 2.92 0.27
C SER A 208 -11.16 2.69 -0.50
N ASP A 209 -10.44 1.65 -0.11
CA ASP A 209 -9.07 1.35 -0.54
C ASP A 209 -8.94 1.26 -2.08
N GLY A 210 -7.92 1.93 -2.61
CA GLY A 210 -7.61 1.91 -4.03
C GLY A 210 -7.11 0.56 -4.54
N GLY A 211 -6.68 -0.35 -3.66
CA GLY A 211 -6.22 -1.69 -4.02
C GLY A 211 -7.27 -2.55 -4.70
N GLN A 212 -8.54 -2.16 -4.62
CA GLN A 212 -9.63 -2.79 -5.33
C GLN A 212 -9.51 -2.70 -6.87
N TYR A 213 -8.71 -1.73 -7.38
CA TYR A 213 -8.56 -1.53 -8.83
C TYR A 213 -7.15 -1.13 -9.28
N ALA A 214 -6.32 -0.58 -8.41
CA ALA A 214 -4.98 -0.07 -8.73
C ALA A 214 -4.02 -0.29 -7.55
N ASN A 215 -3.61 -1.55 -7.34
CA ASN A 215 -2.75 -1.87 -6.19
C ASN A 215 -1.33 -1.31 -6.31
N ASP A 216 -0.85 -1.07 -7.52
CA ASP A 216 0.47 -0.48 -7.80
C ASP A 216 0.44 0.99 -8.31
N ALA A 217 -0.71 1.48 -8.74
CA ALA A 217 -0.93 2.84 -9.26
C ALA A 217 0.01 3.31 -10.40
N ILE A 218 0.77 2.40 -11.02
CA ILE A 218 1.85 2.71 -11.98
C ILE A 218 1.32 3.43 -13.22
N LEU A 219 0.16 3.03 -13.75
CA LEU A 219 -0.37 3.61 -14.99
C LEU A 219 -0.66 5.10 -14.84
N ALA A 220 -1.21 5.51 -13.69
CA ALA A 220 -1.43 6.93 -13.41
C ALA A 220 -0.10 7.68 -13.17
N ALA A 221 0.90 7.02 -12.56
CA ALA A 221 2.21 7.60 -12.37
C ALA A 221 2.96 7.84 -13.69
N ILE A 222 2.83 6.94 -14.67
CA ILE A 222 3.40 7.11 -16.02
C ILE A 222 2.79 8.34 -16.69
N ASN A 223 1.48 8.54 -16.59
CA ASN A 223 0.81 9.69 -17.16
C ASN A 223 1.38 11.02 -16.62
N ILE A 224 1.57 11.12 -15.32
CA ILE A 224 2.23 12.29 -14.70
C ILE A 224 3.68 12.40 -15.18
N GLY A 225 4.43 11.31 -15.18
CA GLY A 225 5.84 11.31 -15.61
C GLY A 225 6.02 11.84 -17.02
N LEU A 226 5.19 11.38 -17.96
CA LEU A 226 5.20 11.85 -19.35
C LEU A 226 4.77 13.32 -19.48
N THR A 227 3.94 13.81 -18.59
CA THR A 227 3.55 15.22 -18.56
C THR A 227 4.68 16.10 -17.98
N VAL A 228 5.35 15.63 -16.93
CA VAL A 228 6.50 16.35 -16.32
C VAL A 228 7.72 16.35 -17.24
N LYS A 229 7.94 15.26 -17.97
CA LYS A 229 9.06 15.09 -18.91
C LYS A 229 8.55 14.64 -20.29
N PRO A 230 7.94 15.53 -21.08
CA PRO A 230 7.28 15.16 -22.35
C PRO A 230 8.24 14.65 -23.42
N ASN A 231 9.54 14.93 -23.29
CA ASN A 231 10.57 14.48 -24.23
C ASN A 231 11.32 13.24 -23.75
N ALA A 232 10.90 12.64 -22.63
CA ALA A 232 11.53 11.42 -22.14
C ALA A 232 11.30 10.28 -23.12
N ASN A 233 12.35 9.52 -23.37
CA ASN A 233 12.32 8.30 -24.18
C ASN A 233 12.59 7.04 -23.35
N ARG A 234 12.84 7.21 -22.06
CA ARG A 234 13.12 6.13 -21.10
C ARG A 234 12.24 6.26 -19.87
N ILE A 235 11.73 5.13 -19.38
CA ILE A 235 11.00 5.03 -18.12
C ILE A 235 11.66 3.94 -17.27
N VAL A 236 12.05 4.26 -16.04
CA VAL A 236 12.57 3.31 -15.06
C VAL A 236 11.58 3.24 -13.92
N ILE A 237 11.02 2.06 -13.67
CA ILE A 237 10.02 1.82 -12.64
C ILE A 237 10.61 0.84 -11.62
N VAL A 238 10.66 1.27 -10.37
CA VAL A 238 10.97 0.43 -9.21
C VAL A 238 9.67 0.17 -8.48
N ASP A 239 9.09 -1.01 -8.67
CA ASP A 239 7.83 -1.41 -8.07
C ASP A 239 8.08 -2.36 -6.89
N VAL A 240 7.76 -1.90 -5.69
CA VAL A 240 8.02 -2.60 -4.43
C VAL A 240 6.71 -3.19 -3.91
N GLY A 241 6.54 -4.48 -4.17
CA GLY A 241 5.42 -5.25 -3.69
C GLY A 241 5.52 -5.61 -2.21
N THR A 242 4.42 -6.04 -1.65
CA THR A 242 4.31 -6.49 -0.25
C THR A 242 4.45 -8.00 -0.09
N GLY A 243 4.76 -8.71 -1.17
CA GLY A 243 4.92 -10.15 -1.19
C GLY A 243 3.64 -10.91 -1.54
N ILE A 244 3.83 -12.02 -2.23
CA ILE A 244 2.77 -12.95 -2.64
C ILE A 244 3.03 -14.33 -2.06
N GLY A 245 1.95 -15.09 -1.82
CA GLY A 245 2.00 -16.51 -1.55
C GLY A 245 1.22 -17.29 -2.59
N ASN A 246 1.48 -18.57 -2.65
CA ASN A 246 0.61 -19.48 -3.39
C ASN A 246 -0.73 -19.55 -2.65
N MET A 247 -1.62 -18.64 -2.95
CA MET A 247 -3.01 -18.80 -2.54
C MET A 247 -3.58 -19.93 -3.40
N SER A 248 -3.58 -21.13 -2.88
CA SER A 248 -4.42 -22.18 -3.44
C SER A 248 -5.87 -21.77 -3.17
N PHE A 249 -6.47 -21.08 -4.13
CA PHE A 249 -7.88 -21.19 -4.32
C PHE A 249 -8.09 -22.64 -4.74
N ASP A 250 -8.13 -23.52 -3.74
CA ASP A 250 -8.58 -24.85 -4.01
C ASP A 250 -10.08 -24.76 -4.34
N GLY A 251 -10.35 -24.62 -5.63
CA GLY A 251 -11.70 -24.69 -6.17
C GLY A 251 -12.26 -26.10 -6.10
N SER A 252 -11.72 -26.97 -5.23
CA SER A 252 -12.15 -28.37 -5.05
C SER A 252 -13.61 -28.47 -4.61
N GLY A 253 -14.24 -27.37 -4.16
CA GLY A 253 -15.66 -27.32 -3.83
C GLY A 253 -16.06 -28.15 -2.60
N THR A 254 -15.08 -28.53 -1.78
CA THR A 254 -15.32 -29.28 -0.54
C THR A 254 -15.73 -28.39 0.63
N GLU A 255 -15.45 -27.08 0.53
CA GLU A 255 -15.85 -26.10 1.53
C GLU A 255 -17.32 -25.69 1.33
N THR A 256 -18.11 -25.69 2.40
CA THR A 256 -19.53 -25.35 2.36
C THR A 256 -19.88 -24.27 3.39
N GLY A 257 -20.93 -23.47 3.09
CA GLY A 257 -21.49 -22.50 4.02
C GLY A 257 -20.67 -21.22 4.16
N LEU A 258 -20.60 -20.67 5.38
CA LEU A 258 -19.94 -19.40 5.71
C LEU A 258 -18.45 -19.41 5.41
N GLU A 259 -17.78 -20.53 5.62
CA GLU A 259 -16.36 -20.71 5.32
C GLU A 259 -16.07 -20.51 3.82
N HIS A 260 -16.85 -21.13 2.97
CA HIS A 260 -16.75 -20.97 1.53
C HIS A 260 -16.96 -19.50 1.11
N THR A 261 -17.98 -18.84 1.66
CA THR A 261 -18.28 -17.44 1.37
C THR A 261 -17.12 -16.52 1.75
N ALA A 262 -16.52 -16.77 2.90
CA ALA A 262 -15.41 -15.99 3.40
C ALA A 262 -14.13 -16.15 2.60
N VAL A 263 -13.74 -17.40 2.35
CA VAL A 263 -12.58 -17.74 1.49
C VAL A 263 -12.76 -17.09 0.12
N ARG A 264 -13.97 -17.11 -0.44
CA ARG A 264 -14.28 -16.44 -1.71
C ARG A 264 -14.18 -14.93 -1.63
N LEU A 265 -14.66 -14.28 -0.55
CA LEU A 265 -14.61 -12.83 -0.40
C LEU A 265 -13.16 -12.32 -0.33
N PHE A 266 -12.33 -12.96 0.50
CA PHE A 266 -10.92 -12.62 0.58
C PHE A 266 -10.15 -12.94 -0.70
N GLY A 267 -10.54 -14.00 -1.38
CA GLY A 267 -9.99 -14.32 -2.68
C GLY A 267 -10.32 -13.31 -3.76
N ILE A 268 -11.53 -12.78 -3.79
CA ILE A 268 -11.90 -11.70 -4.72
C ILE A 268 -11.04 -10.48 -4.49
N MET A 269 -10.79 -10.10 -3.23
CA MET A 269 -9.89 -8.99 -2.92
C MET A 269 -8.45 -9.23 -3.43
N ASN A 270 -7.92 -10.43 -3.21
CA ASN A 270 -6.59 -10.78 -3.71
C ASN A 270 -6.52 -10.82 -5.23
N ILE A 271 -7.55 -11.36 -5.89
CA ILE A 271 -7.66 -11.34 -7.35
C ILE A 271 -7.70 -9.91 -7.88
N ALA A 272 -8.45 -9.02 -7.24
CA ALA A 272 -8.51 -7.62 -7.63
C ALA A 272 -7.14 -6.94 -7.52
N MET A 273 -6.43 -7.16 -6.40
CA MET A 273 -5.10 -6.60 -6.18
C MET A 273 -4.07 -7.15 -7.17
N THR A 274 -3.96 -8.47 -7.31
CA THR A 274 -3.00 -9.09 -8.23
C THR A 274 -3.36 -8.88 -9.69
N GLY A 275 -4.64 -8.86 -10.02
CA GLY A 275 -5.13 -8.61 -11.38
C GLY A 275 -4.80 -7.21 -11.87
N SER A 276 -4.90 -6.20 -10.99
CA SER A 276 -4.51 -4.83 -11.34
C SER A 276 -3.00 -4.70 -11.60
N GLU A 277 -2.16 -5.40 -10.82
CA GLU A 277 -0.71 -5.43 -11.04
C GLU A 277 -0.33 -6.13 -12.35
N GLU A 278 -0.97 -7.26 -12.69
CA GLU A 278 -0.76 -7.94 -13.97
C GLU A 278 -1.25 -7.11 -15.17
N TRP A 279 -2.34 -6.35 -15.00
CA TRP A 279 -2.83 -5.43 -16.02
C TRP A 279 -1.84 -4.28 -16.28
N SER A 280 -1.28 -3.69 -15.23
CA SER A 280 -0.23 -2.67 -15.35
C SER A 280 0.97 -3.21 -16.11
N ARG A 281 1.43 -4.43 -15.81
CA ARG A 281 2.54 -5.09 -16.50
C ARG A 281 2.24 -5.32 -17.98
N TYR A 282 1.06 -5.83 -18.31
CA TYR A 282 0.65 -6.02 -19.70
C TYR A 282 0.70 -4.70 -20.49
N TYR A 283 0.26 -3.60 -19.87
CA TYR A 283 0.27 -2.29 -20.50
C TYR A 283 1.68 -1.74 -20.68
N LEU A 284 2.59 -1.98 -19.73
CA LEU A 284 4.00 -1.61 -19.85
C LEU A 284 4.69 -2.34 -21.01
N ASP A 285 4.43 -3.62 -21.19
CA ASP A 285 4.94 -4.39 -22.32
C ASP A 285 4.40 -3.80 -23.66
N TYR A 286 3.14 -3.38 -23.69
CA TYR A 286 2.57 -2.70 -24.84
C TYR A 286 3.26 -1.36 -25.13
N LEU A 287 3.46 -0.51 -24.11
CA LEU A 287 4.12 0.79 -24.25
C LEU A 287 5.55 0.62 -24.79
N SER A 288 6.31 -0.29 -24.23
CA SER A 288 7.67 -0.59 -24.66
C SER A 288 7.73 -1.01 -26.14
N ASN A 289 6.83 -1.92 -26.53
CA ASN A 289 6.84 -2.50 -27.88
C ASN A 289 6.23 -1.58 -28.97
N ARG A 290 5.39 -0.61 -28.61
CA ARG A 290 4.60 0.18 -29.58
C ARG A 290 4.93 1.66 -29.65
N LEU A 291 5.46 2.24 -28.58
CA LEU A 291 5.69 3.69 -28.49
C LEU A 291 7.18 4.08 -28.55
N ALA A 292 8.07 3.16 -28.89
CA ALA A 292 9.52 3.40 -28.92
C ALA A 292 10.06 4.01 -27.59
N LEU A 293 9.47 3.61 -26.47
CA LEU A 293 9.91 3.97 -25.14
C LEU A 293 10.75 2.83 -24.57
N ASP A 294 11.92 3.15 -24.04
CA ASP A 294 12.74 2.20 -23.29
C ASP A 294 12.14 2.06 -21.89
N VAL A 295 11.34 1.01 -21.65
CA VAL A 295 10.71 0.76 -20.35
C VAL A 295 11.49 -0.29 -19.58
N TYR A 296 12.05 0.11 -18.45
CA TYR A 296 12.70 -0.78 -17.48
C TYR A 296 11.80 -0.94 -16.27
N PHE A 297 11.12 -2.07 -16.18
CA PHE A 297 10.21 -2.40 -15.10
C PHE A 297 10.84 -3.43 -14.16
N TYR A 298 11.03 -3.04 -12.91
CA TYR A 298 11.64 -3.85 -11.88
C TYR A 298 10.67 -4.06 -10.72
N LYS A 299 10.04 -5.23 -10.68
CA LYS A 299 9.16 -5.60 -9.57
C LYS A 299 9.93 -6.43 -8.54
N PHE A 300 9.86 -5.98 -7.29
CA PHE A 300 10.30 -6.72 -6.11
C PHE A 300 9.08 -7.29 -5.41
N GLN A 301 8.85 -8.60 -5.59
CA GLN A 301 7.69 -9.28 -5.06
C GLN A 301 8.15 -10.59 -4.41
N PRO A 302 8.51 -10.57 -3.11
CA PRO A 302 8.97 -11.75 -2.41
C PRO A 302 7.87 -12.82 -2.38
N LYS A 303 8.27 -14.09 -2.55
CA LYS A 303 7.36 -15.22 -2.39
C LYS A 303 7.37 -15.67 -0.94
N PHE A 304 6.20 -15.72 -0.34
CA PHE A 304 6.01 -16.13 1.04
C PHE A 304 5.37 -17.53 1.13
N PRO A 305 5.55 -18.24 2.25
CA PRO A 305 4.72 -19.39 2.59
C PRO A 305 3.23 -19.02 2.55
N VAL A 306 2.36 -19.99 2.20
CA VAL A 306 0.93 -19.74 1.98
C VAL A 306 0.29 -19.01 3.16
N ASP A 307 0.49 -19.51 4.37
CA ASP A 307 -0.12 -18.93 5.57
C ASP A 307 0.37 -17.50 5.83
N PHE A 308 1.64 -17.25 5.58
CA PHE A 308 2.26 -15.94 5.78
C PHE A 308 1.74 -14.88 4.79
N ALA A 309 1.47 -15.27 3.56
CA ALA A 309 1.01 -14.34 2.53
C ALA A 309 -0.36 -13.72 2.81
N ASN A 310 -1.21 -14.44 3.55
CA ASN A 310 -2.58 -14.03 3.87
C ASN A 310 -2.67 -13.10 5.09
N GLU A 311 -1.58 -12.94 5.84
CA GLU A 311 -1.55 -12.21 7.10
C GLU A 311 -1.25 -10.71 6.87
N ILE A 312 -2.17 -9.99 6.26
CA ILE A 312 -2.00 -8.55 5.97
C ILE A 312 -2.23 -7.64 7.20
N ASP A 313 -2.67 -8.19 8.29
CA ASP A 313 -2.98 -7.52 9.56
C ASP A 313 -2.22 -8.09 10.76
N ASN A 314 -1.31 -9.04 10.56
CA ASN A 314 -0.45 -9.54 11.64
C ASN A 314 0.58 -8.48 12.03
N SER A 315 0.59 -8.11 13.30
CA SER A 315 1.46 -7.08 13.86
C SER A 315 2.31 -7.57 15.05
N THR A 316 2.43 -8.90 15.20
CA THR A 316 3.24 -9.48 16.27
C THR A 316 4.74 -9.28 16.02
N THR A 317 5.52 -9.20 17.09
CA THR A 317 6.98 -9.06 16.98
C THR A 317 7.62 -10.25 16.27
N ALA A 318 7.12 -11.46 16.53
CA ALA A 318 7.59 -12.68 15.88
C ALA A 318 7.37 -12.62 14.36
N TRP A 319 6.20 -12.13 13.94
CA TRP A 319 5.88 -11.99 12.53
C TRP A 319 6.76 -10.96 11.83
N PHE A 320 6.96 -9.78 12.42
CA PHE A 320 7.89 -8.79 11.85
C PHE A 320 9.33 -9.31 11.76
N THR A 321 9.77 -10.11 12.74
CA THR A 321 11.08 -10.76 12.70
C THR A 321 11.18 -11.74 11.53
N GLN A 322 10.16 -12.58 11.35
CA GLN A 322 10.11 -13.52 10.23
C GLN A 322 10.04 -12.80 8.88
N LEU A 323 9.21 -11.76 8.76
CA LEU A 323 9.14 -10.93 7.56
C LEU A 323 10.49 -10.29 7.25
N SER A 324 11.18 -9.77 8.25
CA SER A 324 12.53 -9.22 8.08
C SER A 324 13.49 -10.21 7.45
N ASN A 325 13.52 -11.44 7.95
CA ASN A 325 14.41 -12.50 7.43
C ASN A 325 14.05 -12.88 5.98
N LEU A 326 12.76 -12.97 5.68
CA LEU A 326 12.29 -13.25 4.31
C LEU A 326 12.69 -12.15 3.34
N ILE A 327 12.54 -10.88 3.73
CA ILE A 327 12.93 -9.73 2.90
C ILE A 327 14.45 -9.67 2.72
N ASP A 328 15.23 -9.92 3.78
CA ASP A 328 16.69 -9.91 3.69
C ASP A 328 17.22 -11.00 2.75
N THR A 329 16.62 -12.18 2.83
CA THR A 329 16.95 -13.30 1.91
C THR A 329 16.57 -12.94 0.48
N HIS A 330 15.37 -12.41 0.27
CA HIS A 330 14.91 -11.98 -1.06
C HIS A 330 15.82 -10.89 -1.64
N TYR A 331 16.17 -9.88 -0.85
CA TYR A 331 17.08 -8.81 -1.26
C TYR A 331 18.44 -9.35 -1.73
N THR A 332 19.01 -10.29 -0.99
CA THR A 332 20.28 -10.92 -1.34
C THR A 332 20.19 -11.72 -2.64
N ASN A 333 19.08 -12.45 -2.83
CA ASN A 333 18.85 -13.24 -4.05
C ASN A 333 18.63 -12.38 -5.30
N GLU A 334 18.21 -11.12 -5.13
CA GLU A 334 17.96 -10.17 -6.22
C GLU A 334 19.12 -9.21 -6.49
N SER A 335 20.33 -9.52 -5.99
CA SER A 335 21.51 -8.64 -6.05
C SER A 335 21.84 -8.13 -7.45
N ASP A 336 21.80 -9.01 -8.47
CA ASP A 336 22.10 -8.65 -9.86
C ASP A 336 21.04 -7.70 -10.43
N LYS A 337 19.79 -7.96 -10.11
CA LYS A 337 18.67 -7.11 -10.50
C LYS A 337 18.79 -5.72 -9.85
N ILE A 338 19.16 -5.66 -8.57
CA ILE A 338 19.38 -4.40 -7.86
C ILE A 338 20.53 -3.62 -8.50
N ALA A 339 21.64 -4.26 -8.83
CA ALA A 339 22.75 -3.61 -9.52
C ALA A 339 22.34 -3.04 -10.89
N SER A 340 21.53 -3.80 -11.65
CA SER A 340 20.97 -3.35 -12.93
C SER A 340 20.09 -2.12 -12.76
N ILE A 341 19.18 -2.11 -11.75
CA ILE A 341 18.32 -0.95 -11.46
C ILE A 341 19.17 0.28 -11.15
N LEU A 342 20.14 0.16 -10.26
CA LEU A 342 20.98 1.28 -9.87
C LEU A 342 21.71 1.89 -11.07
N THR A 343 22.14 1.04 -12.02
CA THR A 343 22.72 1.50 -13.29
C THR A 343 21.72 2.35 -14.09
N HIS A 344 20.47 1.89 -14.23
CA HIS A 344 19.45 2.61 -15.00
C HIS A 344 18.94 3.88 -14.31
N LEU A 345 18.93 3.91 -12.97
CA LEU A 345 18.55 5.09 -12.21
C LEU A 345 19.60 6.21 -12.27
N THR A 346 20.86 5.86 -12.48
CA THR A 346 21.99 6.80 -12.50
C THR A 346 22.42 7.21 -13.90
N ALA A 347 22.01 6.47 -14.93
CA ALA A 347 22.22 6.81 -16.33
C ALA A 347 21.23 7.92 -16.76
#